data_73929ad842bfd8fb7949f257bb2bcfa7
#
_entry.id   73929ad842bfd8fb7949f257bb2bcfa7
#
_cell.length_a   1.000
_cell.length_b   1.000
_cell.length_c   1.000
_cell.angle_alpha   90.00
_cell.angle_beta   90.00
_cell.angle_gamma   90.00
#
_symmetry.space_group_name_H-M   'P 1'
#
loop_
_entity.id
_entity.type
_entity.pdbx_description
1 polymer ?
#
loop_
_entity_poly.entity_id
_entity_poly.type
_entity_poly.pdbx_seq_one_letter_code
_entity_poly.pdbx_strand_id
1 'polypeptide(L)'
;MAPRQHFDVYIADCAAEGGVHVYDFYNGKLTEKQFLPLPCPMYLAIDDRTLYTILKQPFPDSRLSGIVPAELDKNGMLQNPGTVVSTDGTVCCHLCVRNGVVYDSNYLSGSVNKLGIKTVRHTGKGTDPARQEAPHVHYTQFSPDGKYILVCDLGLDTVFVYDEELHKISSARVPDGHGVRHLAYDGNTVYSANELGSSVSVFSYADGHLTYEQTVPGLPAGFEGRNTAAAIRIDDKRLYLSQRGLDAICVFDITRRTPEYLTCFSTGGSSPRDFAIVGDYIIVTNEGGSVTVFGKNDYVRCDEVGLISPLCVISRKQ
;
A
#
# COMPACT_ATOMS: atom_id res chain seq x y z
N MET A 1 8.76 15.94 27.48
CA MET A 1 8.62 14.72 26.66
C MET A 1 7.14 14.47 26.47
N ALA A 2 6.68 14.33 25.24
CA ALA A 2 5.31 13.88 24.99
C ALA A 2 5.11 12.49 25.62
N PRO A 3 3.91 12.16 26.14
CA PRO A 3 3.65 10.84 26.67
C PRO A 3 3.91 9.81 25.56
N ARG A 4 4.70 8.78 25.87
CA ARG A 4 4.97 7.68 24.96
C ARG A 4 3.64 6.97 24.68
N GLN A 5 3.32 6.79 23.39
CA GLN A 5 2.03 6.27 22.95
C GLN A 5 2.16 4.78 22.59
N HIS A 6 1.15 4.00 22.94
CA HIS A 6 0.98 2.63 22.48
C HIS A 6 0.18 2.61 21.18
N PHE A 7 0.53 1.70 20.30
CA PHE A 7 -0.19 1.45 19.04
C PHE A 7 -0.47 -0.05 18.90
N ASP A 8 -1.64 -0.37 18.36
CA ASP A 8 -1.87 -1.69 17.80
C ASP A 8 -1.32 -1.72 16.38
N VAL A 9 -0.50 -2.70 16.06
CA VAL A 9 0.09 -2.91 14.74
C VAL A 9 -0.42 -4.24 14.18
N TYR A 10 -0.95 -4.20 12.96
CA TYR A 10 -1.50 -5.35 12.25
C TYR A 10 -0.64 -5.64 11.04
N ILE A 11 -0.23 -6.88 10.86
CA ILE A 11 0.65 -7.33 9.78
C ILE A 11 0.01 -8.51 9.06
N ALA A 12 -0.14 -8.39 7.74
CA ALA A 12 -0.57 -9.48 6.89
C ALA A 12 0.64 -10.34 6.50
N ASP A 13 0.67 -11.60 6.92
CA ASP A 13 1.69 -12.58 6.55
C ASP A 13 1.12 -13.56 5.51
N CYS A 14 1.45 -13.33 4.23
CA CYS A 14 0.89 -14.05 3.09
C CYS A 14 1.60 -15.39 2.85
N ALA A 15 1.34 -16.34 3.72
CA ALA A 15 1.78 -17.73 3.60
C ALA A 15 0.59 -18.69 3.64
N ALA A 16 0.80 -19.94 3.27
CA ALA A 16 -0.25 -20.98 3.34
C ALA A 16 -0.76 -21.16 4.78
N GLU A 17 0.18 -21.13 5.74
CA GLU A 17 -0.10 -21.15 7.19
C GLU A 17 0.03 -19.75 7.80
N GLY A 18 -0.16 -18.71 6.98
CA GLY A 18 -0.08 -17.31 7.38
C GLY A 18 -1.35 -16.81 8.05
N GLY A 19 -1.40 -15.51 8.26
CA GLY A 19 -2.50 -14.87 8.95
C GLY A 19 -2.27 -13.39 9.20
N VAL A 20 -3.09 -12.84 10.08
CA VAL A 20 -2.89 -11.49 10.59
C VAL A 20 -2.28 -11.57 11.98
N HIS A 21 -1.08 -11.02 12.12
CA HIS A 21 -0.41 -10.83 13.39
C HIS A 21 -0.80 -9.49 13.99
N VAL A 22 -1.13 -9.46 15.28
CA VAL A 22 -1.43 -8.25 16.05
C VAL A 22 -0.36 -8.05 17.10
N TYR A 23 0.27 -6.88 17.07
CA TYR A 23 1.31 -6.51 18.03
C TYR A 23 0.89 -5.30 18.86
N ASP A 24 1.28 -5.27 20.13
CA ASP A 24 1.46 -4.03 20.87
C ASP A 24 2.78 -3.41 20.45
N PHE A 25 2.74 -2.18 20.00
CA PHE A 25 3.93 -1.43 19.63
C PHE A 25 4.16 -0.28 20.61
N TYR A 26 5.29 -0.36 21.30
CA TYR A 26 5.70 0.62 22.29
C TYR A 26 7.19 0.88 22.24
N ASN A 27 7.59 2.13 22.15
CA ASN A 27 8.99 2.57 22.22
C ASN A 27 9.94 1.80 21.29
N GLY A 28 9.53 1.62 20.04
CA GLY A 28 10.33 0.95 19.00
C GLY A 28 10.31 -0.57 19.06
N LYS A 29 9.48 -1.19 19.91
CA LYS A 29 9.39 -2.63 20.08
C LYS A 29 8.02 -3.18 19.74
N LEU A 30 8.01 -4.32 19.02
CA LEU A 30 6.84 -5.12 18.69
C LEU A 30 6.72 -6.29 19.69
N THR A 31 5.58 -6.37 20.37
CA THR A 31 5.24 -7.49 21.25
C THR A 31 3.97 -8.15 20.74
N GLU A 32 4.06 -9.40 20.31
CA GLU A 32 2.90 -10.10 19.74
C GLU A 32 1.79 -10.28 20.78
N LYS A 33 0.56 -9.91 20.40
CA LYS A 33 -0.66 -10.03 21.19
C LYS A 33 -1.55 -11.16 20.69
N GLN A 34 -1.62 -11.33 19.36
CA GLN A 34 -2.51 -12.28 18.73
C GLN A 34 -1.99 -12.69 17.35
N PHE A 35 -2.23 -13.94 17.00
CA PHE A 35 -2.19 -14.46 15.65
C PHE A 35 -3.58 -14.94 15.26
N LEU A 36 -4.13 -14.38 14.18
CA LEU A 36 -5.37 -14.83 13.56
C LEU A 36 -5.02 -15.58 12.28
N PRO A 37 -5.15 -16.92 12.22
CA PRO A 37 -4.84 -17.68 11.02
C PRO A 37 -5.85 -17.37 9.90
N LEU A 38 -5.34 -16.95 8.75
CA LEU A 38 -6.11 -16.65 7.54
C LEU A 38 -5.27 -17.06 6.32
N PRO A 39 -5.85 -17.66 5.27
CA PRO A 39 -5.08 -18.14 4.12
C PRO A 39 -4.58 -16.98 3.27
N CYS A 40 -3.26 -16.81 3.18
CA CYS A 40 -2.58 -15.82 2.33
C CYS A 40 -3.20 -14.42 2.36
N PRO A 41 -3.22 -13.71 3.51
CA PRO A 41 -3.68 -12.32 3.58
C PRO A 41 -2.70 -11.42 2.83
N MET A 42 -3.23 -10.54 1.97
CA MET A 42 -2.45 -9.70 1.06
C MET A 42 -2.34 -8.24 1.50
N TYR A 43 -3.45 -7.68 1.98
CA TYR A 43 -3.53 -6.27 2.35
C TYR A 43 -4.59 -6.05 3.43
N LEU A 44 -4.44 -4.98 4.19
CA LEU A 44 -5.26 -4.64 5.35
C LEU A 44 -5.76 -3.20 5.25
N ALA A 45 -6.99 -2.96 5.71
CA ALA A 45 -7.49 -1.61 6.00
C ALA A 45 -8.41 -1.64 7.22
N ILE A 46 -8.47 -0.53 7.95
CA ILE A 46 -9.36 -0.36 9.10
C ILE A 46 -10.35 0.76 8.81
N ASP A 47 -11.62 0.51 9.13
CA ASP A 47 -12.67 1.51 9.21
C ASP A 47 -13.39 1.38 10.54
N ASP A 48 -13.34 2.43 11.36
CA ASP A 48 -13.83 2.43 12.74
C ASP A 48 -13.25 1.26 13.56
N ARG A 49 -14.06 0.25 13.84
CA ARG A 49 -13.70 -0.94 14.63
C ARG A 49 -13.72 -2.22 13.81
N THR A 50 -13.55 -2.12 12.51
CA THR A 50 -13.50 -3.28 11.62
C THR A 50 -12.21 -3.29 10.82
N LEU A 51 -11.45 -4.39 10.92
CA LEU A 51 -10.33 -4.69 10.04
C LEU A 51 -10.84 -5.47 8.84
N TYR A 52 -10.52 -5.01 7.64
CA TYR A 52 -10.80 -5.69 6.38
C TYR A 52 -9.49 -6.29 5.86
N THR A 53 -9.51 -7.60 5.61
CA THR A 53 -8.35 -8.35 5.12
C THR A 53 -8.62 -8.92 3.74
N ILE A 54 -7.75 -8.61 2.77
CA ILE A 54 -7.76 -9.27 1.47
C ILE A 54 -7.14 -10.67 1.62
N LEU A 55 -7.83 -11.69 1.11
CA LEU A 55 -7.33 -13.06 0.98
C LEU A 55 -7.10 -13.38 -0.50
N LYS A 56 -5.92 -13.94 -0.82
CA LYS A 56 -5.50 -14.16 -2.21
C LYS A 56 -6.42 -15.10 -2.98
N GLN A 57 -6.73 -16.26 -2.41
CA GLN A 57 -7.55 -17.32 -3.01
C GLN A 57 -8.31 -18.09 -1.92
N PRO A 58 -9.33 -17.49 -1.28
CA PRO A 58 -10.02 -18.14 -0.17
C PRO A 58 -11.08 -19.15 -0.58
N PHE A 59 -11.45 -19.21 -1.86
CA PHE A 59 -12.52 -20.08 -2.34
C PHE A 59 -11.97 -21.36 -2.96
N PRO A 60 -12.47 -22.55 -2.57
CA PRO A 60 -12.12 -23.81 -3.24
C PRO A 60 -12.43 -23.74 -4.74
N ASP A 61 -11.56 -24.32 -5.54
CA ASP A 61 -11.72 -24.46 -7.01
C ASP A 61 -11.87 -23.11 -7.77
N SER A 62 -11.50 -21.99 -7.15
CA SER A 62 -11.57 -20.65 -7.72
C SER A 62 -10.25 -19.89 -7.55
N ARG A 63 -9.90 -19.06 -8.53
CA ARG A 63 -8.78 -18.11 -8.44
C ARG A 63 -9.21 -16.73 -7.92
N LEU A 64 -10.49 -16.55 -7.61
CA LEU A 64 -11.01 -15.28 -7.12
C LEU A 64 -10.43 -14.95 -5.74
N SER A 65 -10.12 -13.70 -5.55
CA SER A 65 -9.77 -13.16 -4.25
C SER A 65 -11.03 -12.83 -3.44
N GLY A 66 -10.87 -12.68 -2.14
CA GLY A 66 -11.97 -12.31 -1.25
C GLY A 66 -11.51 -11.34 -0.18
N ILE A 67 -12.47 -10.69 0.45
CA ILE A 67 -12.26 -9.80 1.59
C ILE A 67 -13.06 -10.33 2.78
N VAL A 68 -12.40 -10.44 3.93
CA VAL A 68 -13.01 -10.84 5.19
C VAL A 68 -12.94 -9.67 6.17
N PRO A 69 -14.06 -9.23 6.76
CA PRO A 69 -14.07 -8.29 7.89
C PRO A 69 -13.84 -9.05 9.20
N ALA A 70 -13.17 -8.41 10.16
CA ALA A 70 -13.08 -8.87 11.54
C ALA A 70 -13.24 -7.67 12.47
N GLU A 71 -14.01 -7.83 13.54
CA GLU A 71 -14.21 -6.78 14.53
C GLU A 71 -12.99 -6.60 15.41
N LEU A 72 -12.71 -5.37 15.81
CA LEU A 72 -11.69 -5.02 16.80
C LEU A 72 -12.36 -4.82 18.17
N ASP A 73 -11.91 -5.55 19.16
CA ASP A 73 -12.31 -5.30 20.54
C ASP A 73 -11.67 -4.01 21.10
N LYS A 74 -11.99 -3.68 22.33
CA LYS A 74 -11.44 -2.48 23.02
C LYS A 74 -9.91 -2.51 23.19
N ASN A 75 -9.30 -3.69 23.11
CA ASN A 75 -7.86 -3.88 23.26
C ASN A 75 -7.16 -4.01 21.87
N GLY A 76 -7.87 -3.79 20.77
CA GLY A 76 -7.36 -3.94 19.41
C GLY A 76 -7.20 -5.39 18.93
N MET A 77 -7.79 -6.36 19.63
CA MET A 77 -7.75 -7.77 19.24
C MET A 77 -8.83 -8.07 18.21
N LEU A 78 -8.50 -8.90 17.24
CA LEU A 78 -9.42 -9.34 16.19
C LEU A 78 -10.39 -10.39 16.73
N GLN A 79 -11.68 -10.14 16.51
CA GLN A 79 -12.78 -11.00 16.96
C GLN A 79 -13.63 -11.40 15.75
N ASN A 80 -14.23 -12.59 15.85
CA ASN A 80 -15.34 -13.00 14.97
C ASN A 80 -15.13 -12.68 13.48
N PRO A 81 -14.16 -13.30 12.78
CA PRO A 81 -14.06 -13.13 11.34
C PRO A 81 -15.41 -13.40 10.66
N GLY A 82 -15.87 -12.44 9.85
CA GLY A 82 -17.13 -12.53 9.13
C GLY A 82 -17.06 -13.46 7.92
N THR A 83 -18.08 -13.40 7.09
CA THR A 83 -18.10 -14.14 5.84
C THR A 83 -17.17 -13.49 4.82
N VAL A 84 -16.39 -14.30 4.10
CA VAL A 84 -15.56 -13.84 2.99
C VAL A 84 -16.46 -13.44 1.81
N VAL A 85 -16.31 -12.20 1.36
CA VAL A 85 -17.00 -11.68 0.17
C VAL A 85 -16.04 -11.71 -1.02
N SER A 86 -16.47 -12.24 -2.17
CA SER A 86 -15.67 -12.27 -3.40
C SER A 86 -15.41 -10.86 -3.91
N THR A 87 -14.19 -10.61 -4.40
CA THR A 87 -13.84 -9.38 -5.13
C THR A 87 -14.18 -9.46 -6.62
N ASP A 88 -14.75 -10.59 -7.11
CA ASP A 88 -15.01 -10.86 -8.52
C ASP A 88 -13.79 -10.65 -9.45
N GLY A 89 -12.61 -10.72 -8.85
CA GLY A 89 -11.32 -10.54 -9.50
C GLY A 89 -10.23 -11.43 -8.91
N THR A 90 -9.09 -11.45 -9.55
CA THR A 90 -7.95 -12.30 -9.20
C THR A 90 -6.75 -11.46 -8.79
N VAL A 91 -6.04 -11.94 -7.76
CA VAL A 91 -4.91 -11.26 -7.13
C VAL A 91 -5.31 -9.83 -6.73
N CYS A 92 -6.35 -9.74 -5.87
CA CYS A 92 -6.68 -8.50 -5.20
C CYS A 92 -5.49 -8.07 -4.32
N CYS A 93 -5.00 -6.84 -4.47
CA CYS A 93 -3.74 -6.41 -3.87
C CYS A 93 -3.83 -5.13 -3.05
N HIS A 94 -4.95 -4.41 -3.12
CA HIS A 94 -5.19 -3.20 -2.33
C HIS A 94 -6.68 -2.97 -2.10
N LEU A 95 -7.00 -2.35 -0.98
CA LEU A 95 -8.35 -1.86 -0.68
C LEU A 95 -8.31 -0.54 0.09
N CYS A 96 -9.37 0.25 -0.05
CA CYS A 96 -9.71 1.32 0.90
C CYS A 96 -11.16 1.17 1.34
N VAL A 97 -11.47 1.70 2.51
CA VAL A 97 -12.79 1.56 3.12
C VAL A 97 -13.21 2.87 3.78
N ARG A 98 -14.51 3.18 3.71
CA ARG A 98 -15.11 4.31 4.43
C ARG A 98 -16.59 4.03 4.68
N ASN A 99 -17.02 4.16 5.94
CA ASN A 99 -18.39 3.89 6.38
C ASN A 99 -18.87 2.48 5.98
N GLY A 100 -17.99 1.48 6.05
CA GLY A 100 -18.28 0.11 5.66
C GLY A 100 -18.31 -0.16 4.15
N VAL A 101 -18.18 0.86 3.29
CA VAL A 101 -18.10 0.70 1.84
C VAL A 101 -16.65 0.46 1.44
N VAL A 102 -16.40 -0.70 0.83
CA VAL A 102 -15.06 -1.13 0.41
C VAL A 102 -14.88 -0.93 -1.08
N TYR A 103 -13.74 -0.35 -1.47
CA TYR A 103 -13.25 -0.32 -2.84
C TYR A 103 -11.96 -1.14 -2.92
N ASP A 104 -11.83 -2.02 -3.90
CA ASP A 104 -10.71 -2.93 -4.03
C ASP A 104 -10.08 -2.94 -5.43
N SER A 105 -8.82 -3.34 -5.49
CA SER A 105 -7.99 -3.38 -6.71
C SER A 105 -7.58 -4.80 -7.02
N ASN A 106 -8.01 -5.33 -8.16
CA ASN A 106 -7.69 -6.67 -8.63
C ASN A 106 -6.62 -6.62 -9.73
N TYR A 107 -5.40 -6.99 -9.38
CA TYR A 107 -4.23 -6.84 -10.24
C TYR A 107 -4.33 -7.63 -11.54
N LEU A 108 -4.51 -8.97 -11.46
CA LEU A 108 -4.54 -9.81 -12.66
C LEU A 108 -5.84 -9.68 -13.45
N SER A 109 -6.93 -9.25 -12.83
CA SER A 109 -8.19 -9.01 -13.55
C SER A 109 -8.26 -7.61 -14.15
N GLY A 110 -7.31 -6.71 -13.83
CA GLY A 110 -7.32 -5.33 -14.30
C GLY A 110 -8.60 -4.61 -13.94
N SER A 111 -9.12 -4.79 -12.70
CA SER A 111 -10.41 -4.23 -12.30
C SER A 111 -10.36 -3.53 -10.94
N VAL A 112 -11.21 -2.51 -10.81
CA VAL A 112 -11.57 -1.86 -9.55
C VAL A 112 -13.01 -2.21 -9.20
N ASN A 113 -13.28 -2.48 -7.92
CA ASN A 113 -14.62 -2.81 -7.45
C ASN A 113 -15.10 -1.86 -6.35
N LYS A 114 -16.42 -1.64 -6.31
CA LYS A 114 -17.19 -1.33 -5.13
C LYS A 114 -17.75 -2.68 -4.65
N LEU A 115 -17.16 -3.24 -3.61
CA LEU A 115 -17.30 -4.66 -3.21
C LEU A 115 -18.76 -5.10 -3.10
N GLY A 116 -19.12 -6.17 -3.80
CA GLY A 116 -20.47 -6.73 -3.84
C GLY A 116 -21.51 -5.88 -4.59
N ILE A 117 -21.10 -4.77 -5.22
CA ILE A 117 -22.01 -3.81 -5.86
C ILE A 117 -21.68 -3.62 -7.34
N LYS A 118 -20.43 -3.27 -7.66
CA LYS A 118 -20.03 -2.93 -9.04
C LYS A 118 -18.58 -3.24 -9.31
N THR A 119 -18.30 -3.81 -10.47
CA THR A 119 -16.97 -4.06 -11.02
C THR A 119 -16.75 -3.22 -12.27
N VAL A 120 -15.65 -2.49 -12.34
CA VAL A 120 -15.19 -1.79 -13.54
C VAL A 120 -13.87 -2.41 -13.99
N ARG A 121 -13.84 -2.93 -15.23
CA ARG A 121 -12.65 -3.52 -15.86
C ARG A 121 -12.00 -2.50 -16.77
N HIS A 122 -10.70 -2.34 -16.63
CA HIS A 122 -9.92 -1.53 -17.56
C HIS A 122 -9.60 -2.33 -18.83
N THR A 123 -9.23 -1.63 -19.91
CA THR A 123 -8.84 -2.23 -21.18
C THR A 123 -7.62 -1.51 -21.74
N GLY A 124 -6.77 -2.23 -22.44
CA GLY A 124 -5.55 -1.68 -23.04
C GLY A 124 -4.31 -2.44 -22.60
N LYS A 125 -3.15 -1.87 -22.89
CA LYS A 125 -1.82 -2.36 -22.49
C LYS A 125 -0.83 -1.21 -22.47
N GLY A 126 0.28 -1.38 -21.77
CA GLY A 126 1.41 -0.47 -21.77
C GLY A 126 2.53 -0.91 -22.70
N THR A 127 3.74 -0.41 -22.44
CA THR A 127 4.92 -0.61 -23.30
C THR A 127 5.80 -1.78 -22.86
N ASP A 128 5.72 -2.20 -21.59
CA ASP A 128 6.47 -3.37 -21.11
C ASP A 128 5.68 -4.66 -21.45
N PRO A 129 6.20 -5.50 -22.36
CA PRO A 129 5.47 -6.69 -22.82
C PRO A 129 5.34 -7.78 -21.76
N ALA A 130 6.12 -7.73 -20.68
CA ALA A 130 6.12 -8.72 -19.61
C ALA A 130 5.31 -8.27 -18.37
N ARG A 131 5.13 -6.97 -18.19
CA ARG A 131 4.53 -6.41 -16.98
C ARG A 131 3.34 -5.48 -17.27
N GLN A 132 3.11 -5.14 -18.55
CA GLN A 132 2.03 -4.26 -19.00
C GLN A 132 1.31 -4.84 -20.24
N GLU A 133 1.29 -6.16 -20.34
CA GLU A 133 0.58 -6.89 -21.43
C GLU A 133 -0.95 -6.70 -21.34
N ALA A 134 -1.45 -6.32 -20.17
CA ALA A 134 -2.85 -6.07 -19.85
C ALA A 134 -2.95 -4.97 -18.77
N PRO A 135 -4.17 -4.48 -18.45
CA PRO A 135 -4.39 -3.65 -17.27
C PRO A 135 -4.04 -4.40 -15.98
N HIS A 136 -3.41 -3.70 -15.03
CA HIS A 136 -3.04 -4.20 -13.72
C HIS A 136 -3.40 -3.18 -12.64
N VAL A 137 -4.66 -3.18 -12.22
CA VAL A 137 -5.13 -2.26 -11.17
C VAL A 137 -4.49 -2.62 -9.84
N HIS A 138 -3.69 -1.69 -9.29
CA HIS A 138 -2.84 -1.97 -8.13
C HIS A 138 -3.22 -1.19 -6.87
N TYR A 139 -3.91 -0.07 -6.99
CA TYR A 139 -4.19 0.80 -5.84
C TYR A 139 -5.52 1.50 -6.00
N THR A 140 -6.25 1.64 -4.90
CA THR A 140 -7.52 2.34 -4.82
C THR A 140 -7.58 3.14 -3.53
N GLN A 141 -7.80 4.45 -3.59
CA GLN A 141 -7.86 5.32 -2.41
C GLN A 141 -8.76 6.52 -2.66
N PHE A 142 -9.33 7.07 -1.60
CA PHE A 142 -10.05 8.33 -1.66
C PHE A 142 -9.13 9.48 -2.07
N SER A 143 -9.65 10.40 -2.87
CA SER A 143 -8.94 11.62 -3.27
C SER A 143 -8.60 12.51 -2.07
N PRO A 144 -7.68 13.49 -2.21
CA PRO A 144 -7.31 14.41 -1.13
C PRO A 144 -8.50 15.14 -0.48
N ASP A 145 -9.52 15.47 -1.26
CA ASP A 145 -10.76 16.10 -0.79
C ASP A 145 -11.86 15.11 -0.34
N GLY A 146 -11.57 13.81 -0.48
CA GLY A 146 -12.46 12.72 -0.06
C GLY A 146 -13.70 12.52 -0.94
N LYS A 147 -13.83 13.18 -2.09
CA LYS A 147 -15.03 13.13 -2.95
C LYS A 147 -14.97 12.09 -4.05
N TYR A 148 -13.78 11.65 -4.41
CA TYR A 148 -13.53 10.76 -5.55
C TYR A 148 -12.66 9.58 -5.14
N ILE A 149 -12.58 8.59 -6.02
CA ILE A 149 -11.73 7.42 -5.88
C ILE A 149 -10.60 7.50 -6.90
N LEU A 150 -9.35 7.53 -6.45
CA LEU A 150 -8.16 7.46 -7.29
C LEU A 150 -7.71 6.00 -7.42
N VAL A 151 -7.49 5.56 -8.66
CA VAL A 151 -7.17 4.17 -8.99
C VAL A 151 -5.91 4.13 -9.85
N CYS A 152 -4.85 3.50 -9.35
CA CYS A 152 -3.63 3.27 -10.13
C CYS A 152 -3.75 2.00 -10.96
N ASP A 153 -3.50 2.12 -12.24
CA ASP A 153 -3.32 0.97 -13.14
C ASP A 153 -1.87 0.92 -13.63
N LEU A 154 -1.12 -0.03 -13.09
CA LEU A 154 0.29 -0.25 -13.41
C LEU A 154 0.46 -0.66 -14.88
N GLY A 155 -0.44 -1.49 -15.38
CA GLY A 155 -0.40 -1.98 -16.76
C GLY A 155 -0.66 -0.90 -17.80
N LEU A 156 -1.30 0.21 -17.41
CA LEU A 156 -1.67 1.31 -18.32
C LEU A 156 -0.90 2.60 -18.06
N ASP A 157 0.05 2.64 -17.11
CA ASP A 157 0.74 3.88 -16.70
C ASP A 157 -0.22 5.01 -16.32
N THR A 158 -1.38 4.69 -15.74
CA THR A 158 -2.48 5.65 -15.60
C THR A 158 -3.06 5.66 -14.20
N VAL A 159 -3.30 6.85 -13.67
CA VAL A 159 -4.18 7.07 -12.53
C VAL A 159 -5.55 7.48 -13.05
N PHE A 160 -6.56 6.67 -12.78
CA PHE A 160 -7.96 6.97 -13.07
C PHE A 160 -8.62 7.64 -11.87
N VAL A 161 -9.57 8.51 -12.14
CA VAL A 161 -10.42 9.15 -11.14
C VAL A 161 -11.87 8.75 -11.39
N TYR A 162 -12.51 8.24 -10.36
CA TYR A 162 -13.91 7.82 -10.37
C TYR A 162 -14.72 8.56 -9.30
N ASP A 163 -16.03 8.69 -9.50
CA ASP A 163 -16.96 9.00 -8.42
C ASP A 163 -17.16 7.77 -7.51
N GLU A 164 -17.93 7.93 -6.43
CA GLU A 164 -18.21 6.82 -5.50
C GLU A 164 -19.05 5.69 -6.11
N GLU A 165 -19.69 5.92 -7.26
CA GLU A 165 -20.45 4.90 -8.01
C GLU A 165 -19.59 4.27 -9.13
N LEU A 166 -18.28 4.53 -9.12
CA LEU A 166 -17.32 4.08 -10.13
C LEU A 166 -17.73 4.49 -11.56
N HIS A 167 -18.20 5.74 -11.75
CA HIS A 167 -18.24 6.37 -13.06
C HIS A 167 -16.94 7.14 -13.24
N LYS A 168 -16.26 6.93 -14.37
CA LYS A 168 -15.00 7.59 -14.68
C LYS A 168 -15.21 9.09 -14.85
N ILE A 169 -14.47 9.90 -14.09
CA ILE A 169 -14.45 11.35 -14.15
C ILE A 169 -13.29 11.82 -15.04
N SER A 170 -12.07 11.37 -14.74
CA SER A 170 -10.87 11.79 -15.45
C SER A 170 -9.78 10.72 -15.40
N SER A 171 -8.63 11.00 -15.99
CA SER A 171 -7.42 10.19 -15.81
C SER A 171 -6.18 11.00 -16.17
N ALA A 172 -5.03 10.66 -15.57
CA ALA A 172 -3.73 11.22 -15.91
C ALA A 172 -2.70 10.09 -16.06
N ARG A 173 -1.74 10.26 -16.97
CA ARG A 173 -0.70 9.26 -17.23
C ARG A 173 0.63 9.69 -16.66
N VAL A 174 1.41 8.70 -16.21
CA VAL A 174 2.86 8.81 -16.00
C VAL A 174 3.59 8.48 -17.31
N PRO A 175 4.91 8.70 -17.42
CA PRO A 175 5.65 8.28 -18.61
C PRO A 175 5.49 6.78 -18.88
N ASP A 176 5.55 6.40 -20.15
CA ASP A 176 5.39 5.02 -20.61
C ASP A 176 6.41 4.07 -19.96
N GLY A 177 5.94 2.91 -19.51
CA GLY A 177 6.77 1.88 -18.87
C GLY A 177 7.13 2.16 -17.40
N HIS A 178 6.57 3.20 -16.79
CA HIS A 178 6.85 3.53 -15.39
C HIS A 178 6.01 2.70 -14.40
N GLY A 179 4.81 2.28 -14.75
CA GLY A 179 3.97 1.40 -13.94
C GLY A 179 3.53 2.02 -12.62
N VAL A 180 2.55 2.93 -12.64
CA VAL A 180 2.05 3.60 -11.44
C VAL A 180 1.42 2.59 -10.47
N ARG A 181 1.85 2.63 -9.18
CA ARG A 181 1.53 1.59 -8.21
C ARG A 181 0.74 2.07 -7.01
N HIS A 182 1.25 3.01 -6.24
CA HIS A 182 0.67 3.57 -5.01
C HIS A 182 0.71 5.10 -5.04
N LEU A 183 -0.13 5.75 -4.22
CA LEU A 183 -0.20 7.20 -4.11
C LEU A 183 0.02 7.65 -2.66
N ALA A 184 0.53 8.88 -2.52
CA ALA A 184 0.55 9.64 -1.27
C ALA A 184 0.21 11.10 -1.56
N TYR A 185 -0.30 11.83 -0.57
CA TYR A 185 -0.83 13.19 -0.73
C TYR A 185 -0.18 14.17 0.24
N ASP A 186 0.14 15.37 -0.25
CA ASP A 186 0.44 16.54 0.55
C ASP A 186 -0.46 17.71 0.09
N GLY A 187 -1.56 17.93 0.80
CA GLY A 187 -2.61 18.81 0.34
C GLY A 187 -3.17 18.37 -1.03
N ASN A 188 -3.14 19.28 -1.99
CA ASN A 188 -3.58 19.02 -3.37
C ASN A 188 -2.45 18.51 -4.30
N THR A 189 -1.29 18.17 -3.76
CA THR A 189 -0.23 17.50 -4.52
C THR A 189 -0.33 15.99 -4.30
N VAL A 190 -0.37 15.25 -5.40
CA VAL A 190 -0.41 13.79 -5.41
C VAL A 190 0.92 13.28 -5.93
N TYR A 191 1.53 12.35 -5.19
CA TYR A 191 2.77 11.68 -5.54
C TYR A 191 2.48 10.22 -5.80
N SER A 192 3.02 9.66 -6.89
CA SER A 192 2.92 8.24 -7.16
C SER A 192 4.27 7.53 -7.04
N ALA A 193 4.27 6.36 -6.42
CA ALA A 193 5.32 5.38 -6.61
C ALA A 193 5.11 4.70 -7.95
N ASN A 194 6.10 4.74 -8.83
CA ASN A 194 6.09 4.05 -10.10
C ASN A 194 6.95 2.78 -9.99
N GLU A 195 6.30 1.62 -9.98
CA GLU A 195 6.95 0.35 -9.70
C GLU A 195 8.06 0.03 -10.70
N LEU A 196 7.74 0.04 -11.99
CA LEU A 196 8.66 -0.41 -13.04
C LEU A 196 9.78 0.61 -13.29
N GLY A 197 9.44 1.90 -13.23
CA GLY A 197 10.40 2.99 -13.39
C GLY A 197 11.23 3.30 -12.14
N SER A 198 10.94 2.67 -10.99
CA SER A 198 11.60 2.97 -9.70
C SER A 198 11.69 4.48 -9.44
N SER A 199 10.59 5.21 -9.64
CA SER A 199 10.53 6.67 -9.69
C SER A 199 9.32 7.22 -8.94
N VAL A 200 9.29 8.54 -8.78
CA VAL A 200 8.15 9.27 -8.21
C VAL A 200 7.60 10.24 -9.27
N SER A 201 6.31 10.14 -9.59
CA SER A 201 5.63 11.17 -10.38
C SER A 201 4.84 12.12 -9.50
N VAL A 202 4.73 13.35 -9.95
CA VAL A 202 4.05 14.45 -9.26
C VAL A 202 2.86 14.93 -10.10
N PHE A 203 1.73 15.10 -9.42
CA PHE A 203 0.50 15.63 -10.02
C PHE A 203 -0.06 16.76 -9.17
N SER A 204 -0.73 17.71 -9.79
CA SER A 204 -1.71 18.56 -9.12
C SER A 204 -3.09 17.93 -9.17
N TYR A 205 -3.82 18.06 -8.07
CA TYR A 205 -5.19 17.61 -7.95
C TYR A 205 -6.14 18.80 -7.76
N ALA A 206 -7.23 18.82 -8.50
CA ALA A 206 -8.31 19.78 -8.31
C ALA A 206 -9.64 19.15 -8.74
N ASP A 207 -10.58 19.04 -7.80
CA ASP A 207 -11.98 18.66 -8.02
C ASP A 207 -12.17 17.50 -9.02
N GLY A 208 -11.56 16.36 -8.70
CA GLY A 208 -11.63 15.14 -9.52
C GLY A 208 -10.70 15.10 -10.73
N HIS A 209 -9.80 16.05 -10.88
CA HIS A 209 -8.86 16.10 -12.00
C HIS A 209 -7.41 16.07 -11.52
N LEU A 210 -6.61 15.20 -12.12
CA LEU A 210 -5.17 15.13 -11.94
C LEU A 210 -4.48 15.73 -13.18
N THR A 211 -3.50 16.59 -12.93
CA THR A 211 -2.61 17.10 -13.97
C THR A 211 -1.20 16.60 -13.67
N TYR A 212 -0.64 15.78 -14.56
CA TYR A 212 0.75 15.34 -14.49
C TYR A 212 1.70 16.53 -14.64
N GLU A 213 2.74 16.57 -13.81
CA GLU A 213 3.74 17.66 -13.83
C GLU A 213 5.12 17.17 -14.21
N GLN A 214 5.61 16.14 -13.51
CA GLN A 214 6.95 15.62 -13.70
C GLN A 214 7.13 14.24 -13.09
N THR A 215 8.26 13.61 -13.42
CA THR A 215 8.75 12.38 -12.77
C THR A 215 10.21 12.58 -12.35
N VAL A 216 10.55 12.18 -11.14
CA VAL A 216 11.92 12.20 -10.61
C VAL A 216 12.42 10.79 -10.33
N PRO A 217 13.74 10.51 -10.45
CA PRO A 217 14.30 9.23 -10.06
C PRO A 217 14.02 8.89 -8.59
N GLY A 218 13.69 7.64 -8.30
CA GLY A 218 13.43 7.15 -6.95
C GLY A 218 14.62 6.44 -6.30
N LEU A 219 15.73 6.28 -7.04
CA LEU A 219 16.93 5.59 -6.61
C LEU A 219 18.10 6.57 -6.42
N PRO A 220 19.07 6.25 -5.55
CA PRO A 220 20.29 7.03 -5.44
C PRO A 220 21.06 7.04 -6.76
N ALA A 221 21.77 8.13 -7.03
CA ALA A 221 22.60 8.25 -8.22
C ALA A 221 23.68 7.14 -8.25
N GLY A 222 23.85 6.53 -9.43
CA GLY A 222 24.83 5.44 -9.62
C GLY A 222 24.35 4.06 -9.16
N PHE A 223 23.11 3.89 -8.74
CA PHE A 223 22.60 2.55 -8.48
C PHE A 223 22.49 1.75 -9.78
N GLU A 224 23.12 0.58 -9.77
CA GLU A 224 23.09 -0.38 -10.87
C GLU A 224 22.44 -1.68 -10.38
N GLY A 225 21.47 -2.19 -11.12
CA GLY A 225 20.77 -3.42 -10.79
C GLY A 225 19.28 -3.38 -11.07
N ARG A 226 18.62 -4.53 -10.92
CA ARG A 226 17.16 -4.61 -11.02
C ARG A 226 16.53 -4.07 -9.75
N ASN A 227 15.54 -3.22 -9.92
CA ASN A 227 14.78 -2.67 -8.80
C ASN A 227 13.34 -2.40 -9.20
N THR A 228 12.46 -2.42 -8.22
CA THR A 228 11.06 -1.99 -8.37
C THR A 228 10.64 -1.20 -7.13
N ALA A 229 10.03 -0.03 -7.33
CA ALA A 229 9.44 0.70 -6.21
C ALA A 229 8.19 -0.03 -5.69
N ALA A 230 7.84 0.19 -4.41
CA ALA A 230 6.66 -0.44 -3.84
C ALA A 230 5.75 0.57 -3.11
N ALA A 231 5.91 0.77 -1.83
CA ALA A 231 5.07 1.68 -1.06
C ALA A 231 5.62 3.10 -1.04
N ILE A 232 4.73 4.07 -0.92
CA ILE A 232 5.04 5.49 -0.76
C ILE A 232 4.24 6.05 0.41
N ARG A 233 4.89 6.82 1.29
CA ARG A 233 4.26 7.49 2.44
C ARG A 233 4.82 8.90 2.59
N ILE A 234 4.05 9.78 3.18
CA ILE A 234 4.48 11.16 3.50
C ILE A 234 4.26 11.42 4.98
N ASP A 235 5.27 12.03 5.61
CA ASP A 235 5.20 12.55 6.97
C ASP A 235 6.10 13.79 7.07
N ASP A 236 5.57 14.87 7.63
CA ASP A 236 6.28 16.13 7.91
C ASP A 236 7.19 16.61 6.74
N LYS A 237 6.60 16.80 5.57
CA LYS A 237 7.31 17.22 4.33
C LYS A 237 8.44 16.31 3.89
N ARG A 238 8.47 15.06 4.37
CA ARG A 238 9.31 14.00 3.85
C ARG A 238 8.46 12.96 3.15
N LEU A 239 8.90 12.57 1.97
CA LEU A 239 8.35 11.47 1.20
C LEU A 239 9.29 10.29 1.34
N TYR A 240 8.73 9.13 1.67
CA TYR A 240 9.41 7.86 1.83
C TYR A 240 8.95 6.90 0.74
N LEU A 241 9.90 6.22 0.09
CA LEU A 241 9.67 5.29 -1.02
C LEU A 241 10.43 4.00 -0.79
N SER A 242 9.73 2.87 -0.66
CA SER A 242 10.40 1.58 -0.55
C SER A 242 10.83 1.05 -1.92
N GLN A 243 12.03 0.45 -1.97
CA GLN A 243 12.71 -0.02 -3.18
C GLN A 243 13.10 -1.49 -3.00
N ARG A 244 12.53 -2.37 -3.84
CA ARG A 244 12.79 -3.82 -3.84
C ARG A 244 13.89 -4.15 -4.85
N GLY A 245 14.99 -4.66 -4.37
CA GLY A 245 16.24 -4.87 -5.12
C GLY A 245 17.39 -4.05 -4.53
N LEU A 246 17.21 -2.74 -4.28
CA LEU A 246 18.05 -1.94 -3.39
C LEU A 246 17.83 -2.34 -1.92
N ASP A 247 16.65 -2.86 -1.61
CA ASP A 247 16.18 -3.26 -0.27
C ASP A 247 16.33 -2.14 0.77
N ALA A 248 15.80 -0.97 0.40
CA ALA A 248 15.93 0.27 1.17
C ALA A 248 14.65 1.11 1.14
N ILE A 249 14.56 2.06 2.07
CA ILE A 249 13.62 3.19 1.99
C ILE A 249 14.43 4.41 1.52
N CYS A 250 14.06 4.98 0.38
CA CYS A 250 14.58 6.27 -0.11
C CYS A 250 13.73 7.41 0.44
N VAL A 251 14.38 8.49 0.89
CA VAL A 251 13.75 9.64 1.55
C VAL A 251 13.98 10.89 0.72
N PHE A 252 12.92 11.67 0.54
CA PHE A 252 12.94 12.91 -0.25
C PHE A 252 12.38 14.06 0.57
N ASP A 253 12.92 15.25 0.36
CA ASP A 253 12.32 16.52 0.80
C ASP A 253 11.23 16.95 -0.19
N ILE A 254 10.05 17.27 0.32
CA ILE A 254 8.92 17.81 -0.45
C ILE A 254 8.43 19.16 0.07
N THR A 255 9.29 19.91 0.76
CA THR A 255 8.99 21.30 1.14
C THR A 255 8.72 22.16 -0.09
N ARG A 256 9.42 21.87 -1.18
CA ARG A 256 9.06 22.28 -2.53
C ARG A 256 8.26 21.16 -3.18
N ARG A 257 7.47 21.50 -4.16
CA ARG A 257 6.58 20.53 -4.83
C ARG A 257 7.34 19.38 -5.53
N THR A 258 8.53 19.66 -6.05
CA THR A 258 9.44 18.67 -6.64
C THR A 258 10.13 17.89 -5.53
N PRO A 259 10.04 16.54 -5.50
CA PRO A 259 10.80 15.75 -4.52
C PRO A 259 12.31 15.87 -4.78
N GLU A 260 13.05 16.26 -3.74
CA GLU A 260 14.52 16.32 -3.76
C GLU A 260 15.07 15.15 -2.94
N TYR A 261 15.90 14.30 -3.57
CA TYR A 261 16.49 13.15 -2.88
C TYR A 261 17.37 13.59 -1.72
N LEU A 262 17.14 13.02 -0.53
CA LEU A 262 17.92 13.29 0.68
C LEU A 262 18.89 12.15 0.99
N THR A 263 18.35 10.95 1.15
CA THR A 263 19.09 9.78 1.61
C THR A 263 18.33 8.49 1.32
N CYS A 264 18.96 7.36 1.58
CA CYS A 264 18.27 6.08 1.73
C CYS A 264 18.92 5.28 2.88
N PHE A 265 18.15 4.37 3.48
CA PHE A 265 18.64 3.45 4.50
C PHE A 265 18.16 2.04 4.17
N SER A 266 19.03 1.06 4.41
CA SER A 266 18.71 -0.36 4.22
C SER A 266 17.60 -0.77 5.20
N THR A 267 16.66 -1.57 4.70
CA THR A 267 15.58 -2.13 5.55
C THR A 267 16.05 -3.32 6.39
N GLY A 268 17.27 -3.81 6.16
CA GLY A 268 17.82 -4.95 6.87
C GLY A 268 17.15 -6.29 6.52
N GLY A 269 16.23 -6.28 5.57
CA GLY A 269 15.55 -7.45 5.02
C GLY A 269 15.51 -7.39 3.49
N SER A 270 14.84 -8.32 2.85
CA SER A 270 14.72 -8.41 1.40
C SER A 270 13.32 -8.07 0.93
N SER A 271 13.22 -7.32 -0.18
CA SER A 271 11.96 -6.97 -0.83
C SER A 271 10.99 -6.19 0.08
N PRO A 272 11.34 -4.96 0.55
CA PRO A 272 10.46 -4.13 1.38
C PRO A 272 9.20 -3.73 0.60
N ARG A 273 8.11 -4.48 0.83
CA ARG A 273 6.87 -4.35 0.06
C ARG A 273 5.97 -3.25 0.57
N ASP A 274 5.90 -3.09 1.89
CA ASP A 274 5.11 -2.04 2.53
C ASP A 274 5.81 -1.54 3.80
N PHE A 275 5.38 -0.39 4.29
CA PHE A 275 5.81 0.16 5.56
C PHE A 275 4.78 1.14 6.12
N ALA A 276 4.79 1.32 7.43
CA ALA A 276 3.99 2.30 8.14
C ALA A 276 4.88 3.27 8.94
N ILE A 277 4.47 4.54 8.99
CA ILE A 277 5.06 5.53 9.90
C ILE A 277 4.18 5.57 11.15
N VAL A 278 4.76 5.21 12.31
CA VAL A 278 4.04 5.01 13.56
C VAL A 278 4.72 5.82 14.67
N GLY A 279 4.17 7.00 14.93
CA GLY A 279 4.81 7.97 15.84
C GLY A 279 6.20 8.38 15.34
N ASP A 280 7.23 8.13 16.16
CA ASP A 280 8.62 8.42 15.83
C ASP A 280 9.36 7.24 15.17
N TYR A 281 8.64 6.28 14.61
CA TYR A 281 9.20 5.05 14.06
C TYR A 281 8.68 4.73 12.67
N ILE A 282 9.44 3.91 11.94
CA ILE A 282 9.08 3.31 10.67
C ILE A 282 9.09 1.80 10.84
N ILE A 283 7.98 1.13 10.57
CA ILE A 283 7.83 -0.33 10.59
C ILE A 283 7.77 -0.81 9.14
N VAL A 284 8.69 -1.67 8.74
CA VAL A 284 8.84 -2.15 7.36
C VAL A 284 8.53 -3.63 7.27
N THR A 285 7.65 -4.02 6.35
CA THR A 285 7.42 -5.43 5.98
C THR A 285 8.31 -5.80 4.80
N ASN A 286 9.29 -6.66 5.05
CA ASN A 286 10.17 -7.24 4.05
C ASN A 286 9.58 -8.58 3.61
N GLU A 287 9.08 -8.67 2.38
CA GLU A 287 8.43 -9.88 1.82
C GLU A 287 9.31 -11.13 1.94
N GLY A 288 10.63 -10.93 2.00
CA GLY A 288 11.62 -12.00 2.19
C GLY A 288 11.69 -12.60 3.61
N GLY A 289 10.78 -12.23 4.53
CA GLY A 289 10.60 -12.98 5.79
C GLY A 289 10.88 -12.20 7.07
N SER A 290 10.91 -10.87 7.06
CA SER A 290 11.11 -10.09 8.30
C SER A 290 10.27 -8.83 8.35
N VAL A 291 10.02 -8.37 9.58
CA VAL A 291 9.51 -7.04 9.88
C VAL A 291 10.55 -6.31 10.70
N THR A 292 10.99 -5.15 10.23
CA THR A 292 12.04 -4.36 10.87
C THR A 292 11.50 -3.01 11.32
N VAL A 293 11.99 -2.51 12.44
CA VAL A 293 11.60 -1.23 13.02
C VAL A 293 12.78 -0.30 13.08
N PHE A 294 12.59 0.94 12.65
CA PHE A 294 13.61 1.99 12.64
C PHE A 294 13.13 3.25 13.36
N GLY A 295 14.03 3.97 14.01
CA GLY A 295 13.77 5.35 14.40
C GLY A 295 13.59 6.24 13.18
N LYS A 296 12.54 7.08 13.17
CA LYS A 296 12.21 7.95 12.02
C LYS A 296 13.25 9.06 11.78
N ASN A 297 13.95 9.49 12.81
CA ASN A 297 14.87 10.64 12.74
C ASN A 297 16.33 10.25 12.43
N ASP A 298 16.75 9.07 12.83
CA ASP A 298 18.13 8.58 12.72
C ASP A 298 18.28 7.34 11.83
N TYR A 299 17.16 6.72 11.47
CA TYR A 299 17.07 5.48 10.69
C TYR A 299 17.84 4.30 11.33
N VAL A 300 18.03 4.36 12.65
CA VAL A 300 18.66 3.27 13.40
C VAL A 300 17.63 2.17 13.68
N ARG A 301 18.01 0.92 13.41
CA ARG A 301 17.14 -0.23 13.66
C ARG A 301 16.95 -0.43 15.17
N CYS A 302 15.68 -0.51 15.60
CA CYS A 302 15.28 -0.66 17.00
C CYS A 302 14.82 -2.09 17.31
N ASP A 303 14.20 -2.77 16.34
CA ASP A 303 13.61 -4.11 16.54
C ASP A 303 13.52 -4.87 15.22
N GLU A 304 13.32 -6.20 15.34
CA GLU A 304 13.08 -7.11 14.21
C GLU A 304 12.29 -8.31 14.69
N VAL A 305 11.28 -8.72 13.90
CA VAL A 305 10.55 -9.98 14.08
C VAL A 305 10.57 -10.78 12.79
N GLY A 306 10.75 -12.11 12.88
CA GLY A 306 10.68 -13.02 11.75
C GLY A 306 9.24 -13.40 11.44
N LEU A 307 8.84 -13.30 10.17
CA LEU A 307 7.59 -13.81 9.61
C LEU A 307 7.90 -14.55 8.31
N ILE A 308 6.89 -15.16 7.66
CA ILE A 308 7.14 -15.96 6.44
C ILE A 308 7.17 -15.07 5.20
N SER A 309 6.13 -14.26 4.98
CA SER A 309 5.98 -13.36 3.83
C SER A 309 5.10 -12.15 4.19
N PRO A 310 5.60 -11.24 5.05
CA PRO A 310 4.82 -10.06 5.46
C PRO A 310 4.69 -9.06 4.31
N LEU A 311 3.45 -8.75 3.91
CA LEU A 311 3.15 -7.94 2.74
C LEU A 311 2.59 -6.55 3.05
N CYS A 312 1.90 -6.40 4.17
CA CYS A 312 1.22 -5.16 4.54
C CYS A 312 1.32 -4.92 6.04
N VAL A 313 1.51 -3.66 6.42
CA VAL A 313 1.48 -3.22 7.82
C VAL A 313 0.62 -1.97 7.96
N ILE A 314 -0.29 -2.00 8.93
CA ILE A 314 -1.08 -0.85 9.34
C ILE A 314 -1.04 -0.70 10.86
N SER A 315 -1.37 0.48 11.35
CA SER A 315 -1.41 0.76 12.78
C SER A 315 -2.62 1.56 13.19
N ARG A 316 -3.01 1.38 14.45
CA ARG A 316 -4.04 2.15 15.13
C ARG A 316 -3.49 2.65 16.47
N LYS A 317 -3.71 3.91 16.78
CA LYS A 317 -3.40 4.44 18.11
C LYS A 317 -4.39 3.86 19.13
N GLN A 318 -3.84 3.41 20.28
CA GLN A 318 -4.63 2.92 21.42
C GLN A 318 -5.27 4.07 22.21
#